data_9b5e4714f77716cacd0e3b95d62ec423
#
_entry.id   9b5e4714f77716cacd0e3b95d62ec423
#
_cell.length_a   1.000
_cell.length_b   1.000
_cell.length_c   1.000
_cell.angle_alpha   90.00
_cell.angle_beta   90.00
_cell.angle_gamma   90.00
#
_symmetry.space_group_name_H-M   'P 1'
#
loop_
_entity.id
_entity.type
_entity.pdbx_description
1 polymer ?
#
loop_
_entity_poly.entity_id
_entity_poly.type
_entity_poly.pdbx_seq_one_letter_code
_entity_poly.pdbx_strand_id
1 'polypeptide(L)'
;MTVEEIKAQYSMKEIVERYGLIPNRSGFISCPFHQGDRTPSLKVYEKDFHCHACGANGDVFAFIQKMEGVSFKEAFQILGGTYSPCSRLASQRRREALQRQRVAQKEANREMLAWRMKRIGEACAVLRMLDEILPGLEPFS
;
A
#
# COMPACT_ATOMS: atom_id res chain seq x y z
N MET A 1 5.24 10.53 19.13
CA MET A 1 6.01 9.90 18.02
C MET A 1 5.04 9.51 16.92
N THR A 2 5.42 9.66 15.67
CA THR A 2 4.66 9.21 14.50
C THR A 2 4.92 7.73 14.21
N VAL A 3 4.14 7.13 13.31
CA VAL A 3 4.34 5.74 12.88
C VAL A 3 5.70 5.56 12.19
N GLU A 4 6.08 6.54 11.36
CA GLU A 4 7.35 6.55 10.64
C GLU A 4 8.55 6.67 11.60
N GLU A 5 8.46 7.53 12.61
CA GLU A 5 9.50 7.68 13.63
C GLU A 5 9.68 6.38 14.43
N ILE A 6 8.60 5.70 14.81
CA ILE A 6 8.66 4.43 15.51
C ILE A 6 9.31 3.35 14.63
N LYS A 7 8.91 3.24 13.35
CA LYS A 7 9.53 2.29 12.40
C LYS A 7 11.01 2.60 12.12
N ALA A 8 11.42 3.85 12.21
CA ALA A 8 12.82 4.22 12.08
C ALA A 8 13.62 3.88 13.35
N GLN A 9 13.03 4.10 14.52
CA GLN A 9 13.68 3.93 15.82
C GLN A 9 13.83 2.47 16.22
N TYR A 10 12.83 1.62 15.99
CA TYR A 10 12.84 0.21 16.39
C TYR A 10 13.18 -0.69 15.22
N SER A 11 14.18 -1.56 15.42
CA SER A 11 14.42 -2.68 14.54
C SER A 11 13.49 -3.85 14.91
N MET A 12 13.17 -4.69 13.93
CA MET A 12 12.37 -5.90 14.19
C MET A 12 13.07 -6.84 15.16
N LYS A 13 14.41 -6.90 15.11
CA LYS A 13 15.22 -7.70 16.01
C LYS A 13 15.08 -7.28 17.47
N GLU A 14 15.14 -5.97 17.75
CA GLU A 14 14.95 -5.45 19.12
C GLU A 14 13.56 -5.75 19.67
N ILE A 15 12.53 -5.67 18.84
CA ILE A 15 11.18 -6.01 19.26
C ILE A 15 11.08 -7.49 19.61
N VAL A 16 11.59 -8.38 18.77
CA VAL A 16 11.56 -9.83 18.99
C VAL A 16 12.34 -10.22 20.26
N GLU A 17 13.50 -9.61 20.49
CA GLU A 17 14.33 -9.83 21.70
C GLU A 17 13.62 -9.37 22.99
N ARG A 18 12.79 -8.33 22.97
CA ARG A 18 11.96 -7.92 24.12
C ARG A 18 10.99 -9.01 24.58
N TYR A 19 10.55 -9.87 23.67
CA TYR A 19 9.70 -11.03 23.97
C TYR A 19 10.52 -12.29 24.30
N GLY A 20 11.82 -12.17 24.51
CA GLY A 20 12.71 -13.29 24.84
C GLY A 20 13.01 -14.23 23.67
N LEU A 21 12.69 -13.83 22.44
CA LEU A 21 12.92 -14.59 21.24
C LEU A 21 14.24 -14.15 20.60
N ILE A 22 15.26 -15.00 20.67
CA ILE A 22 16.61 -14.67 20.17
C ILE A 22 16.81 -15.27 18.78
N PRO A 23 16.98 -14.44 17.73
CA PRO A 23 17.26 -14.93 16.40
C PRO A 23 18.61 -15.68 16.32
N ASN A 24 18.62 -16.80 15.63
CA ASN A 24 19.84 -17.54 15.34
C ASN A 24 20.76 -16.76 14.38
N ARG A 25 21.96 -17.30 14.07
CA ARG A 25 22.94 -16.66 13.16
C ARG A 25 22.36 -16.32 11.78
N SER A 26 21.36 -17.06 11.33
CA SER A 26 20.67 -16.84 10.05
C SER A 26 19.43 -15.93 10.18
N GLY A 27 19.14 -15.40 11.38
CA GLY A 27 18.02 -14.52 11.66
C GLY A 27 16.66 -15.23 11.76
N PHE A 28 16.65 -16.53 12.08
CA PHE A 28 15.41 -17.29 12.28
C PHE A 28 15.12 -17.50 13.77
N ILE A 29 13.82 -17.48 14.11
CA ILE A 29 13.28 -17.86 15.42
C ILE A 29 12.20 -18.92 15.26
N SER A 30 11.91 -19.67 16.32
CA SER A 30 10.67 -20.46 16.39
C SER A 30 9.47 -19.51 16.39
N CYS A 31 8.49 -19.77 15.54
CA CYS A 31 7.35 -18.88 15.35
C CYS A 31 6.42 -18.93 16.56
N PRO A 32 6.10 -17.79 17.21
CA PRO A 32 5.19 -17.75 18.34
C PRO A 32 3.72 -17.83 17.92
N PHE A 33 3.42 -17.74 16.64
CA PHE A 33 2.05 -17.63 16.12
C PHE A 33 1.43 -18.96 15.70
N HIS A 34 2.19 -20.04 15.68
CA HIS A 34 1.69 -21.41 15.46
C HIS A 34 2.48 -22.41 16.31
N GLN A 35 1.88 -23.55 16.57
CA GLN A 35 2.51 -24.64 17.33
C GLN A 35 3.19 -25.67 16.42
N GLY A 36 4.12 -26.44 16.97
CA GLY A 36 4.75 -27.57 16.30
C GLY A 36 5.97 -27.21 15.45
N ASP A 37 6.59 -26.07 15.70
CA ASP A 37 7.83 -25.64 15.03
C ASP A 37 9.02 -26.48 15.53
N ARG A 38 9.39 -27.52 14.77
CA ARG A 38 10.59 -28.34 15.08
C ARG A 38 11.89 -27.64 14.70
N THR A 39 11.82 -26.76 13.71
CA THR A 39 12.92 -25.95 13.22
C THR A 39 12.45 -24.50 13.13
N PRO A 40 13.28 -23.51 13.50
CA PRO A 40 12.92 -22.10 13.42
C PRO A 40 12.43 -21.75 12.01
N SER A 41 11.17 -21.31 11.90
CA SER A 41 10.50 -21.05 10.63
C SER A 41 10.20 -19.57 10.38
N LEU A 42 10.26 -18.70 11.41
CA LEU A 42 10.03 -17.28 11.28
C LEU A 42 11.35 -16.55 11.04
N LYS A 43 11.47 -15.94 9.88
CA LYS A 43 12.59 -15.07 9.49
C LYS A 43 12.35 -13.67 10.00
N VAL A 44 13.32 -13.12 10.72
CA VAL A 44 13.35 -11.74 11.19
C VAL A 44 14.25 -10.94 10.24
N TYR A 45 13.69 -9.93 9.60
CA TYR A 45 14.40 -8.95 8.78
C TYR A 45 14.64 -7.66 9.59
N GLU A 46 15.16 -6.63 8.95
CA GLU A 46 15.46 -5.37 9.65
C GLU A 46 14.20 -4.63 10.11
N LYS A 47 13.16 -4.59 9.27
CA LYS A 47 11.92 -3.84 9.50
C LYS A 47 10.66 -4.68 9.54
N ASP A 48 10.74 -5.93 9.13
CA ASP A 48 9.61 -6.85 9.04
C ASP A 48 9.98 -8.28 9.45
N PHE A 49 8.98 -9.15 9.49
CA PHE A 49 9.14 -10.58 9.71
C PHE A 49 8.28 -11.38 8.74
N HIS A 50 8.71 -12.60 8.47
CA HIS A 50 7.94 -13.55 7.67
C HIS A 50 8.12 -14.98 8.19
N CYS A 51 7.02 -15.66 8.48
CA CYS A 51 7.02 -17.08 8.82
C CYS A 51 6.77 -17.94 7.59
N HIS A 52 7.71 -18.81 7.26
CA HIS A 52 7.60 -19.71 6.11
C HIS A 52 6.65 -20.90 6.32
N ALA A 53 6.28 -21.20 7.58
CA ALA A 53 5.39 -22.30 7.91
C ALA A 53 3.91 -21.88 7.93
N CYS A 54 3.56 -20.78 8.63
CA CYS A 54 2.17 -20.33 8.77
C CYS A 54 1.82 -19.11 7.92
N GLY A 55 2.80 -18.52 7.19
CA GLY A 55 2.59 -17.33 6.37
C GLY A 55 2.41 -16.02 7.15
N ALA A 56 2.56 -16.04 8.48
CA ALA A 56 2.47 -14.82 9.29
C ALA A 56 3.59 -13.86 8.90
N ASN A 57 3.23 -12.63 8.58
CA ASN A 57 4.14 -11.58 8.17
C ASN A 57 3.66 -10.22 8.68
N GLY A 58 4.54 -9.24 8.62
CA GLY A 58 4.22 -7.86 8.97
C GLY A 58 5.40 -7.09 9.54
N ASP A 59 5.12 -5.87 9.95
CA ASP A 59 6.06 -4.95 10.59
C ASP A 59 6.03 -5.06 12.13
N VAL A 60 6.78 -4.19 12.81
CA VAL A 60 6.87 -4.15 14.28
C VAL A 60 5.49 -4.03 14.95
N PHE A 61 4.56 -3.29 14.37
CA PHE A 61 3.22 -3.15 14.91
C PHE A 61 2.41 -4.45 14.77
N ALA A 62 2.47 -5.08 13.59
CA ALA A 62 1.79 -6.34 13.34
C ALA A 62 2.31 -7.47 14.24
N PHE A 63 3.59 -7.45 14.57
CA PHE A 63 4.18 -8.40 15.51
C PHE A 63 3.59 -8.22 16.92
N ILE A 64 3.59 -6.99 17.45
CA ILE A 64 3.03 -6.70 18.78
C ILE A 64 1.54 -7.00 18.83
N GLN A 65 0.78 -6.62 17.80
CA GLN A 65 -0.64 -6.95 17.71
C GLN A 65 -0.91 -8.45 17.83
N LYS A 66 -0.10 -9.26 17.15
CA LYS A 66 -0.23 -10.74 17.19
C LYS A 66 0.25 -11.34 18.51
N MET A 67 1.30 -10.80 19.15
CA MET A 67 1.84 -11.28 20.42
C MET A 67 0.92 -10.95 21.59
N GLU A 68 0.43 -9.73 21.66
CA GLU A 68 -0.37 -9.21 22.78
C GLU A 68 -1.89 -9.34 22.55
N GLY A 69 -2.33 -9.66 21.33
CA GLY A 69 -3.74 -9.71 20.97
C GLY A 69 -4.41 -8.33 20.99
N VAL A 70 -3.65 -7.26 20.77
CA VAL A 70 -4.08 -5.87 20.89
C VAL A 70 -4.38 -5.22 19.54
N SER A 71 -5.11 -4.11 19.56
CA SER A 71 -5.35 -3.30 18.37
C SER A 71 -4.09 -2.52 17.93
N PHE A 72 -4.07 -2.05 16.68
CA PHE A 72 -2.99 -1.18 16.19
C PHE A 72 -2.78 0.07 17.06
N LYS A 73 -3.86 0.63 17.60
CA LYS A 73 -3.80 1.82 18.46
C LYS A 73 -3.03 1.52 19.75
N GLU A 74 -3.28 0.37 20.35
CA GLU A 74 -2.61 -0.07 21.59
C GLU A 74 -1.16 -0.44 21.29
N ALA A 75 -0.88 -1.18 20.24
CA ALA A 75 0.48 -1.47 19.80
C ALA A 75 1.30 -0.18 19.53
N PHE A 76 0.67 0.82 18.92
CA PHE A 76 1.27 2.14 18.72
C PHE A 76 1.60 2.85 20.05
N GLN A 77 0.71 2.76 21.05
CA GLN A 77 0.95 3.33 22.39
C GLN A 77 2.05 2.58 23.14
N ILE A 78 2.11 1.26 23.03
CA ILE A 78 3.16 0.42 23.64
C ILE A 78 4.55 0.83 23.14
N LEU A 79 4.66 1.21 21.87
CA LEU A 79 5.90 1.71 21.27
C LEU A 79 6.15 3.22 21.50
N GLY A 80 5.42 3.86 22.41
CA GLY A 80 5.59 5.28 22.77
C GLY A 80 4.90 6.25 21.80
N GLY A 81 4.02 5.77 20.96
CA GLY A 81 3.20 6.61 20.09
C GLY A 81 2.15 7.40 20.87
N THR A 82 2.00 8.67 20.56
CA THR A 82 0.99 9.54 21.17
C THR A 82 -0.07 9.92 20.15
N TYR A 83 -1.31 9.58 20.42
CA TYR A 83 -2.45 10.05 19.64
C TYR A 83 -2.82 11.48 20.06
N SER A 84 -2.30 12.46 19.33
CA SER A 84 -2.75 13.83 19.47
C SER A 84 -4.07 14.04 18.69
N PRO A 85 -5.05 14.78 19.25
CA PRO A 85 -6.23 15.19 18.49
C PRO A 85 -5.89 15.96 17.21
N CYS A 86 -4.79 16.70 17.23
CA CYS A 86 -4.26 17.43 16.07
C CYS A 86 -3.82 16.48 14.94
N SER A 87 -3.28 15.32 15.25
CA SER A 87 -2.88 14.33 14.23
C SER A 87 -4.07 13.70 13.51
N ARG A 88 -5.23 13.55 14.19
CA ARG A 88 -6.48 13.06 13.57
C ARG A 88 -7.00 14.05 12.55
N LEU A 89 -7.07 15.34 12.90
CA LEU A 89 -7.51 16.41 12.00
C LEU A 89 -6.57 16.55 10.79
N ALA A 90 -5.25 16.46 11.02
CA ALA A 90 -4.28 16.49 9.93
C ALA A 90 -4.42 15.28 8.99
N SER A 91 -4.60 14.08 9.54
CA SER A 91 -4.84 12.86 8.77
C SER A 91 -6.14 12.91 7.99
N GLN A 92 -7.21 13.45 8.58
CA GLN A 92 -8.50 13.62 7.91
C GLN A 92 -8.38 14.61 6.76
N ARG A 93 -7.80 15.80 7.00
CA ARG A 93 -7.55 16.81 5.95
C ARG A 93 -6.71 16.26 4.80
N ARG A 94 -5.68 15.47 5.09
CA ARG A 94 -4.86 14.82 4.07
C ARG A 94 -5.66 13.81 3.24
N ARG A 95 -6.53 13.01 3.86
CA ARG A 95 -7.42 12.08 3.16
C ARG A 95 -8.41 12.80 2.27
N GLU A 96 -9.04 13.87 2.77
CA GLU A 96 -9.97 14.68 2.01
C GLU A 96 -9.29 15.38 0.82
N ALA A 97 -8.09 15.93 1.01
CA ALA A 97 -7.30 16.53 -0.06
C ALA A 97 -6.96 15.51 -1.14
N LEU A 98 -6.51 14.32 -0.75
CA LEU A 98 -6.21 13.23 -1.70
C LEU A 98 -7.46 12.77 -2.46
N GLN A 99 -8.60 12.70 -1.77
CA GLN A 99 -9.87 12.33 -2.39
C GLN A 99 -10.31 13.38 -3.42
N ARG A 100 -10.20 14.67 -3.09
CA ARG A 100 -10.49 15.78 -4.02
C ARG A 100 -9.59 15.73 -5.26
N GLN A 101 -8.29 15.47 -5.08
CA GLN A 101 -7.37 15.31 -6.21
C GLN A 101 -7.74 14.12 -7.11
N ARG A 102 -8.13 12.97 -6.53
CA ARG A 102 -8.56 11.80 -7.30
C ARG A 102 -9.85 12.07 -8.09
N VAL A 103 -10.80 12.81 -7.52
CA VAL A 103 -12.04 13.19 -8.21
C VAL A 103 -11.71 14.13 -9.37
N ALA A 104 -10.97 15.21 -9.11
CA ALA A 104 -10.56 16.16 -10.15
C ALA A 104 -9.78 15.48 -11.29
N GLN A 105 -8.88 14.54 -10.98
CA GLN A 105 -8.16 13.78 -12.00
C GLN A 105 -9.09 12.91 -12.86
N LYS A 106 -10.10 12.29 -12.25
CA LYS A 106 -11.08 11.49 -13.00
C LYS A 106 -11.94 12.37 -13.91
N GLU A 107 -12.34 13.53 -13.45
CA GLU A 107 -13.11 14.51 -14.24
C GLU A 107 -12.29 15.01 -15.43
N ALA A 108 -11.04 15.43 -15.21
CA ALA A 108 -10.13 15.86 -16.27
C ALA A 108 -9.89 14.76 -17.32
N ASN A 109 -9.70 13.51 -16.87
CA ASN A 109 -9.55 12.38 -17.78
C ASN A 109 -10.83 12.12 -18.61
N ARG A 110 -12.01 12.26 -17.98
CA ARG A 110 -13.31 12.12 -18.65
C ARG A 110 -13.51 13.20 -19.71
N GLU A 111 -13.20 14.45 -19.39
CA GLU A 111 -13.27 15.57 -20.33
C GLU A 111 -12.32 15.39 -21.51
N MET A 112 -11.06 14.98 -21.22
CA MET A 112 -10.08 14.69 -22.27
C MET A 112 -10.57 13.56 -23.19
N LEU A 113 -11.16 12.50 -22.62
CA LEU A 113 -11.68 11.39 -23.41
C LEU A 113 -12.86 11.85 -24.29
N ALA A 114 -13.78 12.64 -23.74
CA ALA A 114 -14.91 13.21 -24.48
C ALA A 114 -14.43 14.10 -25.63
N TRP A 115 -13.44 14.96 -25.40
CA TRP A 115 -12.82 15.77 -26.43
C TRP A 115 -12.21 14.93 -27.55
N ARG A 116 -11.44 13.86 -27.19
CA ARG A 116 -10.85 12.92 -28.16
C ARG A 116 -11.93 12.25 -29.01
N MET A 117 -12.99 11.76 -28.37
CA MET A 117 -14.11 11.10 -29.08
C MET A 117 -14.82 12.05 -30.05
N LYS A 118 -15.02 13.31 -29.66
CA LYS A 118 -15.56 14.34 -30.54
C LYS A 118 -14.69 14.57 -31.78
N ARG A 119 -13.38 14.73 -31.59
CA ARG A 119 -12.41 14.94 -32.67
C ARG A 119 -12.36 13.74 -33.64
N ILE A 120 -12.41 12.52 -33.12
CA ILE A 120 -12.48 11.30 -33.94
C ILE A 120 -13.77 11.29 -34.75
N GLY A 121 -14.91 11.61 -34.13
CA GLY A 121 -16.20 11.70 -34.82
C GLY A 121 -16.19 12.72 -35.98
N GLU A 122 -15.63 13.90 -35.74
CA GLU A 122 -15.45 14.93 -36.78
C GLU A 122 -14.58 14.44 -37.95
N ALA A 123 -13.45 13.79 -37.65
CA ALA A 123 -12.58 13.23 -38.67
C ALA A 123 -13.27 12.10 -39.48
N CYS A 124 -14.03 11.22 -38.82
CA CYS A 124 -14.79 10.17 -39.50
C CYS A 124 -15.92 10.77 -40.38
N ALA A 125 -16.51 11.88 -39.96
CA ALA A 125 -17.52 12.56 -40.76
C ALA A 125 -16.92 13.14 -42.07
N VAL A 126 -15.76 13.77 -41.97
CA VAL A 126 -15.02 14.28 -43.12
C VAL A 126 -14.65 13.16 -44.08
N LEU A 127 -14.13 12.03 -43.60
CA LEU A 127 -13.82 10.88 -44.42
C LEU A 127 -15.04 10.34 -45.17
N ARG A 128 -16.20 10.21 -44.52
CA ARG A 128 -17.44 9.80 -45.17
C ARG A 128 -17.88 10.77 -46.28
N MET A 129 -17.77 12.07 -46.03
CA MET A 129 -18.08 13.05 -47.08
C MET A 129 -17.16 12.95 -48.28
N LEU A 130 -15.86 12.67 -48.05
CA LEU A 130 -14.88 12.45 -49.13
C LEU A 130 -15.21 11.18 -49.95
N ASP A 131 -15.61 10.10 -49.29
CA ASP A 131 -16.03 8.86 -49.94
C ASP A 131 -17.30 9.04 -50.82
N GLU A 132 -18.20 9.94 -50.40
CA GLU A 132 -19.39 10.30 -51.17
C GLU A 132 -19.07 11.16 -52.41
N ILE A 133 -18.10 12.07 -52.29
CA ILE A 133 -17.74 13.05 -53.39
C ILE A 133 -16.76 12.42 -54.39
N LEU A 134 -15.94 11.45 -53.98
CA LEU A 134 -14.90 10.82 -54.80
C LEU A 134 -15.09 9.31 -54.96
N PRO A 135 -16.26 8.85 -55.48
CA PRO A 135 -16.45 7.43 -55.72
C PRO A 135 -15.53 6.93 -56.81
N GLY A 136 -14.55 6.09 -56.46
CA GLY A 136 -13.70 5.40 -57.44
C GLY A 136 -12.20 5.74 -57.41
N LEU A 137 -11.71 6.43 -56.42
CA LEU A 137 -10.26 6.51 -56.19
C LEU A 137 -9.79 5.26 -55.42
N GLU A 138 -9.07 4.38 -56.10
CA GLU A 138 -8.40 3.25 -55.47
C GLU A 138 -7.44 3.75 -54.37
N PRO A 139 -7.37 3.08 -53.18
CA PRO A 139 -6.41 3.45 -52.18
C PRO A 139 -4.99 3.26 -52.72
N PHE A 140 -4.17 4.26 -52.53
CA PHE A 140 -2.76 4.22 -52.88
C PHE A 140 -2.10 2.96 -52.30
N SER A 141 -1.52 2.14 -53.19
CA SER A 141 -0.73 0.95 -52.89
C SER A 141 0.58 1.29 -52.20
#